data_3ff4ef054f2b7d22461e763a64f75400
#
_entry.id   3ff4ef054f2b7d22461e763a64f75400
#
_cell.length_a   1.000
_cell.length_b   1.000
_cell.length_c   1.000
_cell.angle_alpha   90.00
_cell.angle_beta   90.00
_cell.angle_gamma   90.00
#
_symmetry.space_group_name_H-M   'P 1'
#
loop_
_entity.id
_entity.type
_entity.pdbx_description
1 polymer ?
#
loop_
_entity_poly.entity_id
_entity_poly.type
_entity_poly.pdbx_seq_one_letter_code
_entity_poly.pdbx_strand_id
1 'polypeptide(L)'
;MKSNKKTVAKLVVAGIIGGAVSLGGNIAYDHFTGDTPIKTNQTGTTKVSDVSYKVSSSTTKAIAKVSDAVVSVINYQKASSSNSLDDLFGDSSSTNKDNAKEQPAGEGSGVIYKKDGDYAYIVTNNHVVDGASSLEIMLSNGNKVKGTLVGKDAYSDLAVIKIPSKEVTKVAEFGDSSKLTVGEPAIAIGSPLGSEYANSATEGIISSLSRKVIMQNESNETVNVNAIQTDAAINPGNSGGALINVEGQVIGINSSKISATGSSSRDVSVEGMGFAMPSNGVV
;
A
#
# COMPACT_ATOMS: atom_id res chain seq x y z
N MET A 1 -38.34 -32.40 67.84
CA MET A 1 -38.00 -31.59 66.65
C MET A 1 -39.13 -30.59 66.27
N LYS A 2 -39.55 -29.70 67.16
CA LYS A 2 -40.61 -28.71 66.88
C LYS A 2 -40.19 -27.25 67.11
N SER A 3 -38.90 -26.99 67.39
CA SER A 3 -38.40 -25.65 67.80
C SER A 3 -37.91 -24.77 66.60
N ASN A 4 -37.52 -25.34 65.45
CA ASN A 4 -36.85 -24.59 64.42
C ASN A 4 -37.75 -23.78 63.46
N LYS A 5 -39.03 -24.10 63.32
CA LYS A 5 -39.92 -23.40 62.41
C LYS A 5 -40.26 -21.96 62.85
N LYS A 6 -40.37 -21.73 64.16
CA LYS A 6 -40.64 -20.38 64.72
C LYS A 6 -39.43 -19.46 64.61
N THR A 7 -38.20 -19.99 64.72
CA THR A 7 -36.98 -19.23 64.58
C THR A 7 -36.71 -18.85 63.15
N VAL A 8 -36.93 -19.77 62.22
CA VAL A 8 -36.82 -19.50 60.75
C VAL A 8 -37.83 -18.44 60.31
N ALA A 9 -39.07 -18.53 60.77
CA ALA A 9 -40.11 -17.53 60.47
C ALA A 9 -39.72 -16.12 60.97
N LYS A 10 -39.13 -16.03 62.20
CA LYS A 10 -38.66 -14.72 62.70
C LYS A 10 -37.50 -14.14 61.88
N LEU A 11 -36.59 -14.99 61.44
CA LEU A 11 -35.44 -14.54 60.60
C LEU A 11 -35.93 -14.07 59.22
N VAL A 12 -36.91 -14.75 58.62
CA VAL A 12 -37.48 -14.34 57.34
C VAL A 12 -38.21 -12.99 57.46
N VAL A 13 -38.99 -12.80 58.52
CA VAL A 13 -39.67 -11.54 58.80
C VAL A 13 -38.70 -10.40 59.04
N ALA A 14 -37.61 -10.65 59.79
CA ALA A 14 -36.55 -9.68 60.04
C ALA A 14 -35.84 -9.30 58.73
N GLY A 15 -35.59 -10.25 57.83
CA GLY A 15 -35.00 -10.00 56.49
C GLY A 15 -35.90 -9.13 55.59
N ILE A 16 -37.21 -9.40 55.63
CA ILE A 16 -38.21 -8.59 54.83
C ILE A 16 -38.27 -7.16 55.36
N ILE A 17 -38.30 -7.00 56.69
CA ILE A 17 -38.33 -5.67 57.31
C ILE A 17 -37.04 -4.91 57.04
N GLY A 18 -35.86 -5.56 57.14
CA GLY A 18 -34.56 -4.98 56.83
C GLY A 18 -34.46 -4.53 55.37
N GLY A 19 -34.95 -5.35 54.45
CA GLY A 19 -35.03 -5.02 53.03
C GLY A 19 -35.96 -3.84 52.74
N ALA A 20 -37.14 -3.79 53.39
CA ALA A 20 -38.10 -2.69 53.22
C ALA A 20 -37.56 -1.35 53.78
N VAL A 21 -36.84 -1.39 54.91
CA VAL A 21 -36.21 -0.20 55.52
C VAL A 21 -35.05 0.30 54.63
N SER A 22 -34.26 -0.61 54.06
CA SER A 22 -33.17 -0.24 53.12
C SER A 22 -33.70 0.42 51.84
N LEU A 23 -34.74 -0.15 51.24
CA LEU A 23 -35.41 0.42 50.06
C LEU A 23 -36.09 1.76 50.38
N GLY A 24 -36.84 1.84 51.52
CA GLY A 24 -37.49 3.08 51.92
C GLY A 24 -36.50 4.17 52.32
N GLY A 25 -35.34 3.80 52.91
CA GLY A 25 -34.28 4.72 53.28
C GLY A 25 -33.61 5.36 52.06
N ASN A 26 -33.36 4.60 51.00
CA ASN A 26 -32.81 5.10 49.76
C ASN A 26 -33.81 6.07 49.07
N ILE A 27 -35.10 5.74 49.00
CA ILE A 27 -36.13 6.61 48.40
C ILE A 27 -36.27 7.91 49.19
N ALA A 28 -36.20 7.85 50.55
CA ALA A 28 -36.26 9.04 51.40
C ALA A 28 -34.98 9.91 51.24
N TYR A 29 -33.80 9.28 51.14
CA TYR A 29 -32.54 9.98 50.94
C TYR A 29 -32.53 10.72 49.60
N ASP A 30 -32.95 10.06 48.50
CA ASP A 30 -33.02 10.68 47.16
C ASP A 30 -34.01 11.85 47.13
N HIS A 31 -35.11 11.76 47.92
CA HIS A 31 -36.10 12.82 47.99
C HIS A 31 -35.61 14.03 48.82
N PHE A 32 -34.74 13.82 49.83
CA PHE A 32 -34.21 14.87 50.71
C PHE A 32 -32.95 15.56 50.17
N THR A 33 -32.16 14.84 49.38
CA THR A 33 -30.91 15.36 48.81
C THR A 33 -31.08 16.07 47.47
N GLY A 34 -32.26 15.93 46.87
CA GLY A 34 -32.51 16.54 45.55
C GLY A 34 -31.70 15.93 44.40
N ASP A 35 -30.98 14.86 44.65
CA ASP A 35 -30.32 14.11 43.60
C ASP A 35 -31.38 13.34 42.79
N THR A 36 -31.71 13.88 41.66
CA THR A 36 -32.50 13.12 40.67
C THR A 36 -31.70 11.86 40.34
N PRO A 37 -32.33 10.66 40.42
CA PRO A 37 -31.65 9.43 40.06
C PRO A 37 -31.13 9.62 38.62
N ILE A 38 -29.79 9.55 38.50
CA ILE A 38 -29.19 9.47 37.18
C ILE A 38 -29.87 8.28 36.49
N LYS A 39 -30.77 8.59 35.57
CA LYS A 39 -31.26 7.57 34.66
C LYS A 39 -30.06 7.09 33.88
N THR A 40 -29.45 6.04 34.39
CA THR A 40 -28.54 5.23 33.56
C THR A 40 -29.41 4.75 32.42
N ASN A 41 -29.41 5.49 31.31
CA ASN A 41 -29.89 4.99 30.05
C ASN A 41 -29.09 3.74 29.76
N GLN A 42 -29.71 2.63 30.12
CA GLN A 42 -29.20 1.31 29.77
C GLN A 42 -29.02 1.26 28.26
N THR A 43 -27.83 0.72 27.94
CA THR A 43 -27.49 0.20 26.62
C THR A 43 -27.68 1.20 25.51
N GLY A 44 -26.71 2.09 25.43
CA GLY A 44 -26.33 2.65 24.13
C GLY A 44 -25.88 1.50 23.23
N THR A 45 -26.81 0.85 22.57
CA THR A 45 -26.47 0.16 21.35
C THR A 45 -25.91 1.23 20.43
N THR A 46 -24.59 1.21 20.20
CA THR A 46 -23.95 2.05 19.21
C THR A 46 -24.69 1.80 17.90
N LYS A 47 -25.56 2.74 17.51
CA LYS A 47 -26.15 2.70 16.18
C LYS A 47 -25.03 3.04 15.22
N VAL A 48 -24.48 2.02 14.57
CA VAL A 48 -23.69 2.22 13.38
C VAL A 48 -24.68 2.69 12.32
N SER A 49 -24.71 3.99 12.06
CA SER A 49 -25.47 4.53 10.94
C SER A 49 -24.78 4.11 9.66
N ASP A 50 -25.54 3.64 8.68
CA ASP A 50 -25.03 3.42 7.33
C ASP A 50 -24.44 4.74 6.81
N VAL A 51 -23.11 4.78 6.67
CA VAL A 51 -22.44 5.90 6.01
C VAL A 51 -22.63 5.73 4.51
N SER A 52 -23.81 6.08 4.01
CA SER A 52 -24.06 6.13 2.57
C SER A 52 -23.65 7.48 1.98
N TYR A 53 -22.39 7.88 2.24
CA TYR A 53 -21.85 9.08 1.61
C TYR A 53 -21.15 8.68 0.30
N LYS A 54 -21.85 8.84 -0.82
CA LYS A 54 -21.24 8.65 -2.15
C LYS A 54 -20.41 9.88 -2.49
N VAL A 55 -19.09 9.82 -2.23
CA VAL A 55 -18.15 10.81 -2.73
C VAL A 55 -17.89 10.53 -4.21
N SER A 56 -18.25 11.47 -5.09
CA SER A 56 -17.87 11.45 -6.49
C SER A 56 -17.06 12.71 -6.78
N SER A 57 -15.75 12.63 -6.57
CA SER A 57 -14.78 13.66 -6.97
C SER A 57 -14.11 13.27 -8.30
N SER A 58 -13.40 14.23 -8.92
CA SER A 58 -12.51 13.95 -10.06
C SER A 58 -11.45 12.91 -9.67
N THR A 59 -10.88 13.04 -8.48
CA THR A 59 -9.89 12.11 -7.91
C THR A 59 -10.42 10.67 -7.84
N THR A 60 -11.62 10.47 -7.26
CA THR A 60 -12.18 9.11 -7.13
C THR A 60 -12.49 8.47 -8.48
N LYS A 61 -12.91 9.28 -9.47
CA LYS A 61 -13.15 8.81 -10.85
C LYS A 61 -11.83 8.48 -11.55
N ALA A 62 -10.81 9.31 -11.40
CA ALA A 62 -9.49 9.10 -11.97
C ALA A 62 -8.87 7.79 -11.46
N ILE A 63 -8.90 7.57 -10.14
CA ILE A 63 -8.41 6.33 -9.52
C ILE A 63 -9.17 5.11 -10.06
N ALA A 64 -10.51 5.14 -10.08
CA ALA A 64 -11.33 4.03 -10.59
C ALA A 64 -11.08 3.73 -12.07
N LYS A 65 -10.70 4.73 -12.88
CA LYS A 65 -10.36 4.56 -14.29
C LYS A 65 -9.09 3.73 -14.47
N VAL A 66 -8.08 3.90 -13.59
CA VAL A 66 -6.72 3.38 -13.79
C VAL A 66 -6.37 2.20 -12.88
N SER A 67 -6.99 2.04 -11.72
CA SER A 67 -6.62 1.04 -10.72
C SER A 67 -6.47 -0.38 -11.27
N ASP A 68 -7.35 -0.79 -12.21
CA ASP A 68 -7.28 -2.12 -12.80
C ASP A 68 -6.09 -2.30 -13.77
N ALA A 69 -5.45 -1.20 -14.18
CA ALA A 69 -4.25 -1.23 -15.02
C ALA A 69 -2.95 -1.11 -14.20
N VAL A 70 -3.03 -0.85 -12.89
CA VAL A 70 -1.88 -0.86 -11.99
C VAL A 70 -1.74 -2.24 -11.36
N VAL A 71 -0.53 -2.77 -11.36
CA VAL A 71 -0.20 -4.13 -10.92
C VAL A 71 0.96 -4.12 -9.94
N SER A 72 1.09 -5.17 -9.13
CA SER A 72 2.30 -5.41 -8.36
C SER A 72 3.27 -6.28 -9.15
N VAL A 73 4.55 -5.93 -9.10
CA VAL A 73 5.65 -6.66 -9.76
C VAL A 73 6.50 -7.30 -8.67
N ILE A 74 6.55 -8.62 -8.64
CA ILE A 74 7.31 -9.41 -7.66
C ILE A 74 8.53 -9.98 -8.36
N ASN A 75 9.71 -9.59 -7.87
CA ASN A 75 11.01 -10.02 -8.37
C ASN A 75 11.50 -11.20 -7.55
N TYR A 76 11.68 -12.35 -8.19
CA TYR A 76 12.27 -13.53 -7.58
C TYR A 76 13.73 -13.66 -8.00
N GLN A 77 14.59 -13.97 -7.05
CA GLN A 77 16.01 -14.24 -7.30
C GLN A 77 16.40 -15.60 -6.73
N LYS A 78 17.38 -16.22 -7.35
CA LYS A 78 17.99 -17.45 -6.80
C LYS A 78 18.78 -17.09 -5.55
N ALA A 79 18.52 -17.78 -4.45
CA ALA A 79 19.29 -17.58 -3.23
C ALA A 79 20.77 -17.89 -3.55
N SER A 80 21.63 -16.87 -3.41
CA SER A 80 23.08 -17.10 -3.45
C SER A 80 23.48 -17.88 -2.18
N SER A 81 24.01 -19.06 -2.36
CA SER A 81 24.49 -19.93 -1.28
C SER A 81 25.83 -19.43 -0.68
N SER A 82 25.93 -18.12 -0.37
CA SER A 82 27.16 -17.55 0.16
C SER A 82 27.28 -17.53 1.68
N ASN A 83 26.41 -18.25 2.41
CA ASN A 83 26.48 -18.38 3.88
C ASN A 83 26.11 -19.78 4.39
N SER A 84 26.43 -20.84 3.68
CA SER A 84 26.36 -22.13 4.34
C SER A 84 27.67 -22.37 5.09
N LEU A 85 27.57 -22.62 6.39
CA LEU A 85 28.65 -23.14 7.23
C LEU A 85 29.26 -24.45 6.66
N ASP A 86 28.62 -25.06 5.67
CA ASP A 86 29.09 -26.24 4.94
C ASP A 86 30.32 -25.97 4.07
N ASP A 87 30.50 -24.74 3.59
CA ASP A 87 31.70 -24.32 2.83
C ASP A 87 32.96 -24.20 3.73
N LEU A 88 32.77 -24.12 5.06
CA LEU A 88 33.86 -24.04 6.02
C LEU A 88 34.33 -25.43 6.50
N PHE A 89 33.56 -26.50 6.27
CA PHE A 89 33.85 -27.85 6.74
C PHE A 89 34.23 -28.85 5.62
N GLY A 90 34.40 -28.36 4.39
CA GLY A 90 35.24 -29.05 3.38
C GLY A 90 34.78 -30.44 2.95
N ASP A 91 33.48 -30.65 2.73
CA ASP A 91 33.04 -31.85 1.99
C ASP A 91 32.65 -31.46 0.55
N SER A 92 33.58 -31.75 -0.36
CA SER A 92 33.48 -31.44 -1.80
C SER A 92 32.56 -32.45 -2.49
N SER A 93 31.30 -32.53 -2.12
CA SER A 93 30.30 -33.23 -2.91
C SER A 93 29.43 -32.20 -3.64
N SER A 94 29.70 -32.09 -4.93
CA SER A 94 28.99 -31.36 -5.98
C SER A 94 27.55 -30.96 -5.64
N THR A 95 27.36 -29.78 -5.06
CA THR A 95 26.06 -29.15 -5.01
C THR A 95 25.75 -28.60 -6.39
N ASN A 96 24.82 -29.23 -7.09
CA ASN A 96 24.24 -28.73 -8.33
C ASN A 96 23.72 -27.32 -8.10
N LYS A 97 24.37 -26.31 -8.68
CA LYS A 97 23.96 -24.90 -8.69
C LYS A 97 22.56 -24.67 -9.28
N ASP A 98 21.97 -25.70 -9.88
CA ASP A 98 20.66 -25.62 -10.55
C ASP A 98 19.46 -25.76 -9.59
N ASN A 99 19.66 -26.08 -8.31
CA ASN A 99 18.59 -26.29 -7.33
C ASN A 99 18.43 -25.16 -6.31
N ALA A 100 19.04 -24.00 -6.50
CA ALA A 100 18.81 -22.84 -5.63
C ALA A 100 17.32 -22.43 -5.73
N LYS A 101 16.60 -22.50 -4.61
CA LYS A 101 15.19 -22.07 -4.55
C LYS A 101 15.08 -20.58 -4.83
N GLU A 102 14.18 -20.22 -5.74
CA GLU A 102 13.81 -18.83 -5.97
C GLU A 102 13.08 -18.28 -4.74
N GLN A 103 13.44 -17.08 -4.33
CA GLN A 103 12.81 -16.36 -3.22
C GLN A 103 12.46 -14.94 -3.67
N PRO A 104 11.37 -14.35 -3.17
CA PRO A 104 11.08 -12.94 -3.40
C PRO A 104 12.24 -12.07 -2.89
N ALA A 105 12.85 -11.30 -3.77
CA ALA A 105 13.97 -10.42 -3.46
C ALA A 105 13.56 -8.95 -3.42
N GLY A 106 12.45 -8.60 -4.06
CA GLY A 106 11.90 -7.26 -4.06
C GLY A 106 10.52 -7.22 -4.70
N GLU A 107 9.78 -6.19 -4.33
CA GLU A 107 8.47 -5.91 -4.90
C GLU A 107 8.39 -4.44 -5.33
N GLY A 108 7.63 -4.20 -6.39
CA GLY A 108 7.33 -2.87 -6.91
C GLY A 108 5.98 -2.88 -7.60
N SER A 109 5.76 -1.89 -8.41
CA SER A 109 4.53 -1.69 -9.17
C SER A 109 4.79 -1.69 -10.66
N GLY A 110 3.73 -1.78 -11.45
CA GLY A 110 3.78 -1.65 -12.90
C GLY A 110 2.47 -1.09 -13.45
N VAL A 111 2.51 -0.60 -14.68
CA VAL A 111 1.35 -0.05 -15.38
C VAL A 111 1.14 -0.80 -16.69
N ILE A 112 -0.01 -1.43 -16.85
CA ILE A 112 -0.42 -2.07 -18.09
C ILE A 112 -0.79 -0.97 -19.08
N TYR A 113 -0.03 -0.82 -20.15
CA TYR A 113 -0.22 0.29 -21.10
C TYR A 113 -0.64 -0.14 -22.50
N LYS A 114 -0.51 -1.43 -22.83
CA LYS A 114 -0.85 -1.94 -24.17
C LYS A 114 -1.35 -3.38 -24.11
N LYS A 115 -2.33 -3.71 -24.93
CA LYS A 115 -2.68 -5.09 -25.31
C LYS A 115 -2.40 -5.26 -26.79
N ASP A 116 -1.75 -6.37 -27.16
CA ASP A 116 -1.42 -6.68 -28.54
C ASP A 116 -1.45 -8.20 -28.73
N GLY A 117 -2.48 -8.67 -29.42
CA GLY A 117 -2.73 -10.10 -29.59
C GLY A 117 -2.87 -10.84 -28.27
N ASP A 118 -2.07 -11.88 -28.10
CA ASP A 118 -2.08 -12.76 -26.93
C ASP A 118 -1.36 -12.16 -25.71
N TYR A 119 -0.77 -10.98 -25.85
CA TYR A 119 0.05 -10.38 -24.81
C TYR A 119 -0.47 -8.99 -24.39
N ALA A 120 -0.22 -8.66 -23.13
CA ALA A 120 -0.31 -7.31 -22.59
C ALA A 120 1.07 -6.88 -22.08
N TYR A 121 1.35 -5.59 -22.21
CA TYR A 121 2.64 -5.00 -21.87
C TYR A 121 2.51 -4.08 -20.67
N ILE A 122 3.47 -4.20 -19.77
CA ILE A 122 3.56 -3.48 -18.52
C ILE A 122 4.85 -2.68 -18.55
N VAL A 123 4.78 -1.40 -18.23
CA VAL A 123 5.95 -0.60 -17.91
C VAL A 123 6.16 -0.61 -16.39
N THR A 124 7.42 -0.68 -15.97
CA THR A 124 7.86 -0.57 -14.58
C THR A 124 9.24 0.08 -14.53
N ASN A 125 9.83 0.26 -13.35
CA ASN A 125 11.22 0.68 -13.26
C ASN A 125 12.20 -0.48 -13.47
N ASN A 126 13.38 -0.14 -14.03
CA ASN A 126 14.46 -1.11 -14.21
C ASN A 126 14.91 -1.73 -12.90
N HIS A 127 15.10 -0.92 -11.85
CA HIS A 127 15.53 -1.42 -10.55
C HIS A 127 14.54 -2.40 -9.88
N VAL A 128 13.26 -2.38 -10.27
CA VAL A 128 12.23 -3.33 -9.78
C VAL A 128 12.47 -4.73 -10.33
N VAL A 129 12.95 -4.84 -11.57
CA VAL A 129 13.16 -6.12 -12.27
C VAL A 129 14.62 -6.57 -12.29
N ASP A 130 15.51 -5.77 -11.69
CA ASP A 130 16.93 -6.09 -11.76
C ASP A 130 17.30 -7.35 -11.00
N GLY A 131 18.23 -8.13 -11.56
CA GLY A 131 18.67 -9.41 -11.01
C GLY A 131 17.58 -10.51 -10.97
N ALA A 132 16.38 -10.26 -11.55
CA ALA A 132 15.31 -11.24 -11.52
C ALA A 132 15.66 -12.52 -12.25
N SER A 133 15.52 -13.66 -11.57
CA SER A 133 15.49 -14.98 -12.18
C SER A 133 14.12 -15.29 -12.76
N SER A 134 13.06 -14.81 -12.12
CA SER A 134 11.68 -14.85 -12.60
C SER A 134 10.88 -13.66 -12.10
N LEU A 135 9.81 -13.32 -12.82
CA LEU A 135 8.89 -12.24 -12.47
C LEU A 135 7.48 -12.79 -12.32
N GLU A 136 6.81 -12.42 -11.26
CA GLU A 136 5.39 -12.67 -11.05
C GLU A 136 4.65 -11.34 -10.97
N ILE A 137 3.55 -11.24 -11.67
CA ILE A 137 2.71 -10.05 -11.72
C ILE A 137 1.41 -10.35 -11.01
N MET A 138 1.09 -9.59 -9.97
CA MET A 138 -0.21 -9.66 -9.31
C MET A 138 -1.12 -8.55 -9.87
N LEU A 139 -2.20 -8.99 -10.49
CA LEU A 139 -3.22 -8.12 -11.07
C LEU A 139 -4.12 -7.53 -9.97
N SER A 140 -4.89 -6.49 -10.29
CA SER A 140 -5.80 -5.81 -9.36
C SER A 140 -6.85 -6.72 -8.72
N ASN A 141 -7.20 -7.83 -9.39
CA ASN A 141 -8.13 -8.84 -8.88
C ASN A 141 -7.46 -9.89 -7.97
N GLY A 142 -6.15 -9.74 -7.67
CA GLY A 142 -5.36 -10.66 -6.85
C GLY A 142 -4.80 -11.88 -7.61
N ASN A 143 -5.15 -12.07 -8.89
CA ASN A 143 -4.60 -13.15 -9.70
C ASN A 143 -3.11 -12.90 -9.98
N LYS A 144 -2.31 -13.97 -9.88
CA LYS A 144 -0.89 -13.94 -10.15
C LYS A 144 -0.60 -14.60 -11.50
N VAL A 145 0.18 -13.93 -12.33
CA VAL A 145 0.59 -14.41 -13.64
C VAL A 145 2.09 -14.26 -13.82
N LYS A 146 2.70 -15.17 -14.59
CA LYS A 146 4.13 -15.09 -14.90
C LYS A 146 4.39 -13.96 -15.87
N GLY A 147 5.33 -13.05 -15.50
CA GLY A 147 5.85 -12.01 -16.37
C GLY A 147 7.09 -12.48 -17.14
N THR A 148 7.26 -11.93 -18.34
CA THR A 148 8.48 -12.11 -19.14
C THR A 148 9.06 -10.74 -19.43
N LEU A 149 10.31 -10.51 -19.04
CA LEU A 149 11.02 -9.28 -19.34
C LEU A 149 11.20 -9.16 -20.87
N VAL A 150 10.79 -8.04 -21.45
CA VAL A 150 10.93 -7.73 -22.87
C VAL A 150 12.21 -6.92 -23.11
N GLY A 151 12.46 -5.94 -22.25
CA GLY A 151 13.60 -5.07 -22.31
C GLY A 151 13.71 -4.20 -21.07
N LYS A 152 14.89 -3.69 -20.82
CA LYS A 152 15.15 -2.74 -19.73
C LYS A 152 16.23 -1.75 -20.13
N ASP A 153 16.18 -0.56 -19.55
CA ASP A 153 17.17 0.49 -19.71
C ASP A 153 17.52 1.07 -18.34
N ALA A 154 18.79 0.90 -17.95
CA ALA A 154 19.32 1.38 -16.69
C ALA A 154 19.49 2.91 -16.62
N TYR A 155 19.57 3.58 -17.80
CA TYR A 155 19.75 5.03 -17.85
C TYR A 155 18.44 5.78 -17.61
N SER A 156 17.33 5.28 -18.19
CA SER A 156 15.98 5.84 -17.94
C SER A 156 15.30 5.24 -16.72
N ASP A 157 15.89 4.20 -16.12
CA ASP A 157 15.29 3.39 -15.04
C ASP A 157 13.91 2.83 -15.45
N LEU A 158 13.76 2.39 -16.69
CA LEU A 158 12.54 1.81 -17.22
C LEU A 158 12.73 0.36 -17.66
N ALA A 159 11.69 -0.43 -17.53
CA ALA A 159 11.62 -1.80 -18.03
C ALA A 159 10.23 -2.13 -18.56
N VAL A 160 10.18 -3.06 -19.52
CA VAL A 160 8.93 -3.56 -20.10
C VAL A 160 8.81 -5.05 -19.85
N ILE A 161 7.68 -5.45 -19.30
CA ILE A 161 7.30 -6.84 -19.03
C ILE A 161 6.09 -7.19 -19.91
N LYS A 162 6.03 -8.41 -20.43
CA LYS A 162 4.82 -8.93 -21.08
C LYS A 162 4.19 -10.05 -20.25
N ILE A 163 2.86 -10.10 -20.29
CA ILE A 163 2.02 -11.14 -19.66
C ILE A 163 0.95 -11.62 -20.65
N PRO A 164 0.30 -12.78 -20.41
CA PRO A 164 -0.86 -13.20 -21.21
C PRO A 164 -1.99 -12.17 -21.12
N SER A 165 -2.54 -11.76 -22.28
CA SER A 165 -3.55 -10.69 -22.37
C SER A 165 -4.93 -11.08 -21.85
N LYS A 166 -5.23 -12.38 -21.74
CA LYS A 166 -6.55 -12.92 -21.34
C LYS A 166 -7.00 -12.48 -19.95
N GLU A 167 -6.06 -12.26 -19.04
CA GLU A 167 -6.33 -11.85 -17.65
C GLU A 167 -6.45 -10.32 -17.50
N VAL A 168 -6.15 -9.57 -18.55
CA VAL A 168 -6.10 -8.11 -18.50
C VAL A 168 -7.44 -7.52 -18.94
N THR A 169 -8.08 -6.77 -18.05
CA THR A 169 -9.37 -6.13 -18.28
C THR A 169 -9.25 -4.71 -18.79
N LYS A 170 -8.21 -3.98 -18.33
CA LYS A 170 -7.99 -2.57 -18.67
C LYS A 170 -6.53 -2.29 -19.01
N VAL A 171 -6.33 -1.27 -19.81
CA VAL A 171 -5.02 -0.64 -20.08
C VAL A 171 -5.10 0.82 -19.67
N ALA A 172 -3.99 1.36 -19.17
CA ALA A 172 -3.90 2.77 -18.83
C ALA A 172 -3.71 3.62 -20.09
N GLU A 173 -4.28 4.81 -20.07
CA GLU A 173 -4.07 5.84 -21.07
C GLU A 173 -2.95 6.77 -20.62
N PHE A 174 -2.02 7.13 -21.51
CA PHE A 174 -0.95 8.07 -21.23
C PHE A 174 -1.36 9.50 -21.58
N GLY A 175 -1.10 10.43 -20.66
CA GLY A 175 -1.22 11.86 -20.89
C GLY A 175 0.12 12.44 -21.39
N ASP A 176 0.05 13.60 -22.03
CA ASP A 176 1.23 14.34 -22.51
C ASP A 176 1.87 15.12 -21.35
N SER A 177 2.97 14.59 -20.81
CA SER A 177 3.68 15.20 -19.69
C SER A 177 4.33 16.56 -20.01
N SER A 178 4.45 16.93 -21.27
CA SER A 178 4.96 18.25 -21.66
C SER A 178 3.96 19.38 -21.46
N LYS A 179 2.67 19.05 -21.26
CA LYS A 179 1.57 20.01 -21.05
C LYS A 179 1.20 20.23 -19.61
N LEU A 180 1.89 19.55 -18.69
CA LEU A 180 1.63 19.70 -17.27
C LEU A 180 1.95 21.10 -16.76
N THR A 181 1.25 21.53 -15.73
CA THR A 181 1.47 22.79 -15.03
C THR A 181 1.75 22.55 -13.55
N VAL A 182 2.69 23.31 -12.98
CA VAL A 182 2.96 23.25 -11.54
C VAL A 182 1.71 23.69 -10.76
N GLY A 183 1.36 22.91 -9.75
CA GLY A 183 0.15 23.09 -8.94
C GLY A 183 -1.04 22.23 -9.40
N GLU A 184 -0.98 21.54 -10.55
CA GLU A 184 -2.01 20.58 -10.94
C GLU A 184 -2.06 19.41 -9.96
N PRO A 185 -3.27 18.89 -9.61
CA PRO A 185 -3.39 17.69 -8.80
C PRO A 185 -2.73 16.49 -9.47
N ALA A 186 -2.01 15.70 -8.69
CA ALA A 186 -1.35 14.49 -9.12
C ALA A 186 -1.64 13.36 -8.11
N ILE A 187 -1.95 12.18 -8.62
CA ILE A 187 -2.31 11.03 -7.82
C ILE A 187 -1.32 9.91 -8.12
N ALA A 188 -0.60 9.46 -7.10
CA ALA A 188 0.29 8.32 -7.22
C ALA A 188 -0.44 7.04 -6.81
N ILE A 189 -0.33 5.99 -7.67
CA ILE A 189 -0.95 4.69 -7.43
C ILE A 189 0.13 3.62 -7.54
N GLY A 190 0.13 2.69 -6.58
CA GLY A 190 1.10 1.60 -6.55
C GLY A 190 0.85 0.64 -5.40
N SER A 191 1.88 -0.12 -5.03
CA SER A 191 1.86 -1.15 -3.99
C SER A 191 2.93 -0.84 -2.92
N PRO A 192 2.75 0.25 -2.12
CA PRO A 192 3.74 0.63 -1.13
C PRO A 192 3.95 -0.51 -0.13
N LEU A 193 5.22 -0.80 0.20
CA LEU A 193 5.61 -1.88 1.13
C LEU A 193 5.21 -3.29 0.70
N GLY A 194 4.82 -3.49 -0.58
CA GLY A 194 4.54 -4.80 -1.15
C GLY A 194 3.10 -5.01 -1.60
N SER A 195 2.86 -6.19 -2.14
CA SER A 195 1.59 -6.58 -2.77
C SER A 195 0.40 -6.62 -1.81
N GLU A 196 0.63 -6.68 -0.50
CA GLU A 196 -0.42 -6.58 0.52
C GLU A 196 -1.14 -5.22 0.50
N TYR A 197 -0.43 -4.17 0.05
CA TYR A 197 -0.95 -2.81 -0.06
C TYR A 197 -1.20 -2.39 -1.51
N ALA A 198 -1.45 -3.37 -2.38
CA ALA A 198 -1.70 -3.13 -3.80
C ALA A 198 -2.81 -2.10 -4.03
N ASN A 199 -2.64 -1.27 -5.07
CA ASN A 199 -3.58 -0.20 -5.44
C ASN A 199 -3.78 0.90 -4.37
N SER A 200 -2.81 1.11 -3.50
CA SER A 200 -2.81 2.29 -2.63
C SER A 200 -2.65 3.56 -3.45
N ALA A 201 -3.44 4.57 -3.14
CA ALA A 201 -3.41 5.87 -3.81
C ALA A 201 -3.08 6.98 -2.83
N THR A 202 -2.18 7.88 -3.24
CA THR A 202 -1.85 9.12 -2.52
C THR A 202 -2.05 10.30 -3.46
N GLU A 203 -2.54 11.43 -2.95
CA GLU A 203 -2.79 12.64 -3.73
C GLU A 203 -1.90 13.77 -3.26
N GLY A 204 -1.45 14.56 -4.20
CA GLY A 204 -0.68 15.77 -4.03
C GLY A 204 -0.80 16.64 -5.28
N ILE A 205 0.25 17.40 -5.58
CA ILE A 205 0.33 18.28 -6.75
C ILE A 205 1.62 18.03 -7.55
N ILE A 206 1.66 18.51 -8.76
CA ILE A 206 2.92 18.68 -9.50
C ILE A 206 3.69 19.83 -8.86
N SER A 207 4.78 19.49 -8.17
CA SER A 207 5.64 20.47 -7.49
C SER A 207 6.70 21.08 -8.42
N SER A 208 7.13 20.32 -9.47
CA SER A 208 8.04 20.79 -10.51
C SER A 208 7.97 19.89 -11.74
N LEU A 209 8.16 20.46 -12.94
CA LEU A 209 8.03 19.74 -14.21
C LEU A 209 9.32 19.07 -14.67
N SER A 210 10.47 19.59 -14.29
CA SER A 210 11.77 19.11 -14.75
C SER A 210 12.83 19.33 -13.68
N ARG A 211 12.99 18.34 -12.82
CA ARG A 211 14.10 18.28 -11.88
C ARG A 211 15.20 17.40 -12.46
N LYS A 212 16.38 17.98 -12.60
CA LYS A 212 17.59 17.17 -12.81
C LYS A 212 17.91 16.49 -11.50
N VAL A 213 17.69 15.20 -11.44
CA VAL A 213 17.98 14.38 -10.27
C VAL A 213 19.09 13.41 -10.61
N ILE A 214 19.92 13.17 -9.62
CA ILE A 214 21.05 12.26 -9.73
C ILE A 214 20.60 10.91 -9.23
N MET A 215 20.71 9.88 -10.08
CA MET A 215 20.50 8.49 -9.70
C MET A 215 21.82 7.75 -9.81
N GLN A 216 22.02 6.75 -8.98
CA GLN A 216 23.05 5.72 -9.23
C GLN A 216 22.37 4.53 -9.88
N ASN A 217 22.86 4.14 -11.07
CA ASN A 217 22.44 2.90 -11.70
C ASN A 217 23.08 1.69 -10.97
N GLU A 218 22.75 0.50 -11.40
CA GLU A 218 23.23 -0.75 -10.81
C GLU A 218 24.74 -0.95 -10.96
N SER A 219 25.35 -0.29 -11.92
CA SER A 219 26.81 -0.25 -12.13
C SER A 219 27.51 0.82 -11.28
N ASN A 220 26.79 1.46 -10.32
CA ASN A 220 27.26 2.63 -9.56
C ASN A 220 27.63 3.84 -10.42
N GLU A 221 27.14 3.91 -11.65
CA GLU A 221 27.34 5.07 -12.50
C GLU A 221 26.29 6.14 -12.15
N THR A 222 26.74 7.38 -12.13
CA THR A 222 25.87 8.53 -11.89
C THR A 222 25.10 8.89 -13.17
N VAL A 223 23.78 8.79 -13.12
CA VAL A 223 22.90 9.14 -14.21
C VAL A 223 22.09 10.38 -13.83
N ASN A 224 22.01 11.34 -14.74
CA ASN A 224 21.15 12.50 -14.60
C ASN A 224 19.83 12.25 -15.34
N VAL A 225 18.72 12.21 -14.62
CA VAL A 225 17.37 12.09 -15.20
C VAL A 225 16.57 13.34 -14.96
N ASN A 226 15.73 13.70 -15.92
CA ASN A 226 14.71 14.71 -15.72
C ASN A 226 13.48 14.04 -15.14
N ALA A 227 13.03 14.48 -13.99
CA ALA A 227 11.87 13.90 -13.30
C ALA A 227 10.81 14.96 -13.02
N ILE A 228 9.56 14.55 -13.01
CA ILE A 228 8.45 15.29 -12.43
C ILE A 228 8.59 15.18 -10.91
N GLN A 229 8.50 16.31 -10.20
CA GLN A 229 8.43 16.32 -8.73
C GLN A 229 6.98 16.45 -8.29
N THR A 230 6.60 15.69 -7.27
CA THR A 230 5.28 15.75 -6.61
C THR A 230 5.44 15.67 -5.10
N ASP A 231 4.48 16.18 -4.35
CA ASP A 231 4.35 15.99 -2.90
C ASP A 231 3.39 14.84 -2.54
N ALA A 232 2.75 14.20 -3.55
CA ALA A 232 2.11 12.92 -3.34
C ALA A 232 3.12 11.92 -2.76
N ALA A 233 2.73 11.18 -1.72
CA ALA A 233 3.65 10.28 -1.02
C ALA A 233 4.11 9.13 -1.93
N ILE A 234 5.40 9.12 -2.26
CA ILE A 234 6.09 8.05 -2.97
C ILE A 234 6.97 7.30 -1.98
N ASN A 235 6.68 6.03 -1.77
CA ASN A 235 7.39 5.14 -0.85
C ASN A 235 7.92 3.91 -1.60
N PRO A 236 8.89 3.16 -1.01
CA PRO A 236 9.30 1.86 -1.55
C PRO A 236 8.08 0.97 -1.84
N GLY A 237 8.05 0.37 -3.04
CA GLY A 237 6.91 -0.39 -3.57
C GLY A 237 6.02 0.41 -4.54
N ASN A 238 5.95 1.75 -4.45
CA ASN A 238 5.29 2.56 -5.47
C ASN A 238 6.11 2.69 -6.77
N SER A 239 7.41 2.35 -6.73
CA SER A 239 8.29 2.35 -7.92
C SER A 239 7.68 1.51 -9.04
N GLY A 240 7.62 2.07 -10.24
CA GLY A 240 7.01 1.47 -11.42
C GLY A 240 5.50 1.69 -11.52
N GLY A 241 4.84 2.19 -10.47
CA GLY A 241 3.42 2.55 -10.46
C GLY A 241 3.13 3.85 -11.20
N ALA A 242 1.86 4.19 -11.29
CA ALA A 242 1.39 5.35 -12.03
C ALA A 242 1.41 6.64 -11.21
N LEU A 243 1.88 7.74 -11.79
CA LEU A 243 1.47 9.09 -11.44
C LEU A 243 0.40 9.51 -12.46
N ILE A 244 -0.80 9.86 -12.01
CA ILE A 244 -1.93 10.21 -12.89
C ILE A 244 -2.44 11.63 -12.63
N ASN A 245 -3.07 12.21 -13.63
CA ASN A 245 -3.85 13.44 -13.50
C ASN A 245 -5.30 13.15 -13.06
N VAL A 246 -6.10 14.19 -12.86
CA VAL A 246 -7.53 14.08 -12.46
C VAL A 246 -8.44 13.49 -13.54
N GLU A 247 -7.96 13.32 -14.77
CA GLU A 247 -8.66 12.67 -15.87
C GLU A 247 -8.35 11.15 -15.93
N GLY A 248 -7.45 10.68 -15.05
CA GLY A 248 -6.99 9.30 -15.00
C GLY A 248 -6.06 8.93 -16.14
N GLN A 249 -5.26 9.88 -16.60
CA GLN A 249 -4.19 9.65 -17.57
C GLN A 249 -2.86 9.55 -16.84
N VAL A 250 -2.02 8.58 -17.23
CA VAL A 250 -0.67 8.40 -16.67
C VAL A 250 0.22 9.50 -17.21
N ILE A 251 0.68 10.37 -16.33
CA ILE A 251 1.58 11.49 -16.64
C ILE A 251 3.03 11.20 -16.27
N GLY A 252 3.25 10.13 -15.51
CA GLY A 252 4.59 9.66 -15.15
C GLY A 252 4.59 8.28 -14.51
N ILE A 253 5.78 7.70 -14.39
CA ILE A 253 6.04 6.44 -13.68
C ILE A 253 6.79 6.76 -12.41
N ASN A 254 6.19 6.43 -11.25
CA ASN A 254 6.76 6.71 -9.93
C ASN A 254 8.10 6.01 -9.73
N SER A 255 9.03 6.66 -9.05
CA SER A 255 10.31 6.07 -8.65
C SER A 255 10.71 6.50 -7.25
N SER A 256 10.78 5.55 -6.32
CA SER A 256 11.24 5.79 -4.94
C SER A 256 12.77 5.80 -4.82
N LYS A 257 13.50 5.35 -5.87
CA LYS A 257 14.97 5.37 -5.92
C LYS A 257 15.52 6.78 -6.12
N ILE A 258 14.70 7.67 -6.64
CA ILE A 258 15.05 9.08 -6.80
C ILE A 258 14.79 9.77 -5.46
N SER A 259 15.84 10.02 -4.71
CA SER A 259 15.75 10.85 -3.50
C SER A 259 16.54 12.13 -3.72
N ALA A 260 16.06 13.22 -3.14
CA ALA A 260 16.78 14.49 -3.14
C ALA A 260 17.99 14.41 -2.18
N THR A 261 18.94 13.53 -2.47
CA THR A 261 20.14 13.37 -1.65
C THR A 261 21.32 14.13 -2.23
N GLY A 262 21.65 15.23 -1.57
CA GLY A 262 23.04 15.61 -1.46
C GLY A 262 23.73 14.64 -0.51
N SER A 263 24.76 13.95 -1.01
CA SER A 263 25.62 13.05 -0.22
C SER A 263 26.21 13.77 0.98
N SER A 264 25.60 13.67 2.13
CA SER A 264 26.26 13.88 3.40
C SER A 264 25.58 13.01 4.44
N SER A 265 26.38 12.24 5.11
CA SER A 265 26.16 11.19 6.11
C SER A 265 25.39 11.64 7.36
N ARG A 266 24.21 12.26 7.18
CA ARG A 266 23.18 12.42 8.19
C ARG A 266 21.88 12.14 7.49
N ASP A 267 21.29 10.98 7.79
CA ASP A 267 19.98 10.56 7.33
C ASP A 267 18.88 11.56 7.76
N VAL A 268 18.72 12.62 6.97
CA VAL A 268 17.56 13.46 7.06
C VAL A 268 16.59 12.93 6.01
N SER A 269 15.61 12.16 6.44
CA SER A 269 14.47 11.81 5.60
C SER A 269 13.75 13.09 5.21
N VAL A 270 13.74 13.42 3.93
CA VAL A 270 13.00 14.57 3.41
C VAL A 270 11.63 14.05 2.97
N GLU A 271 10.62 14.38 3.76
CA GLU A 271 9.22 14.08 3.42
C GLU A 271 8.66 15.10 2.43
N GLY A 272 7.66 14.69 1.63
CA GLY A 272 6.97 15.58 0.69
C GLY A 272 7.74 15.86 -0.60
N MET A 273 8.74 15.03 -0.94
CA MET A 273 9.43 15.08 -2.23
C MET A 273 9.43 13.71 -2.90
N GLY A 274 8.45 13.48 -3.76
CA GLY A 274 8.36 12.33 -4.64
C GLY A 274 8.77 12.67 -6.07
N PHE A 275 9.16 11.66 -6.84
CA PHE A 275 9.58 11.82 -8.22
C PHE A 275 8.95 10.77 -9.12
N ALA A 276 8.71 11.16 -10.38
CA ALA A 276 8.23 10.27 -11.41
C ALA A 276 8.94 10.55 -12.75
N MET A 277 9.20 9.50 -13.52
CA MET A 277 9.67 9.60 -14.90
C MET A 277 8.55 10.14 -15.79
N PRO A 278 8.75 11.21 -16.57
CA PRO A 278 7.72 11.77 -17.43
C PRO A 278 7.17 10.75 -18.44
N SER A 279 5.86 10.75 -18.66
CA SER A 279 5.20 9.82 -19.60
C SER A 279 5.75 9.90 -21.02
N ASN A 280 6.13 11.07 -21.51
CA ASN A 280 6.69 11.24 -22.86
C ASN A 280 8.06 10.57 -23.05
N GLY A 281 8.72 10.16 -21.96
CA GLY A 281 9.94 9.35 -22.01
C GLY A 281 9.69 7.83 -21.98
N VAL A 282 8.42 7.42 -21.80
CA VAL A 282 8.01 6.02 -21.67
C VAL A 282 7.45 5.47 -22.98
N VAL A 283 6.82 6.32 -23.81
CA VAL A 283 6.09 5.97 -25.04
C VAL A 283 6.93 6.21 -26.28
#